data_7f48f3da10b1e3ee641e1ece74025a59
#
_entry.id   7f48f3da10b1e3ee641e1ece74025a59
#
_cell.length_a   1.000
_cell.length_b   1.000
_cell.length_c   1.000
_cell.angle_alpha   90.00
_cell.angle_beta   90.00
_cell.angle_gamma   90.00
#
_symmetry.space_group_name_H-M   'P 1'
#
loop_
_entity.id
_entity.type
_entity.pdbx_description
1 polymer ?
#
loop_
_entity_poly.entity_id
_entity_poly.type
_entity_poly.pdbx_seq_one_letter_code
_entity_poly.pdbx_strand_id
1 'polypeptide(L)'
;IYRGELVFVDHVNRRGSLRVLGVGVFRRNDPHPFAMLPYGMVRYHGAPAELRDIPLGTILHVTAYLPPDPKLSSVPVLPVDSKDRDANHYRGIGVFPAENHVLLLEDEPSYCLRTGQTWKLKEVDLQKDPGMAIATLGPKQGSAAVATEEKITFDHSARIWRGRERLTIAELIAEGSWPAVGKKALGDQAVLLGLTWKPCPDGIFLRLHIADIWLDDTSIQRSAQNQTE
;
A
#
# COMPACT_ATOMS: atom_id res chain seq x y z
N ILE A 1 -2.87 2.50 -12.81
CA ILE A 1 -2.28 2.27 -11.47
C ILE A 1 -3.41 2.29 -10.46
N TYR A 2 -3.49 1.28 -9.63
CA TYR A 2 -4.46 1.17 -8.55
C TYR A 2 -3.78 0.68 -7.27
N ARG A 3 -4.44 0.86 -6.13
CA ARG A 3 -3.98 0.36 -4.82
C ARG A 3 -4.83 -0.81 -4.37
N GLY A 4 -4.20 -1.81 -3.77
CA GLY A 4 -4.88 -2.94 -3.18
C GLY A 4 -4.12 -3.56 -2.02
N GLU A 5 -4.85 -4.23 -1.16
CA GLU A 5 -4.30 -5.02 -0.07
C GLU A 5 -3.90 -6.40 -0.59
N LEU A 6 -2.70 -6.84 -0.30
CA LEU A 6 -2.25 -8.20 -0.62
C LEU A 6 -2.92 -9.21 0.33
N VAL A 7 -3.76 -10.09 -0.19
CA VAL A 7 -4.52 -11.06 0.60
C VAL A 7 -4.11 -12.50 0.40
N PHE A 8 -3.44 -12.81 -0.71
CA PHE A 8 -2.95 -14.14 -1.01
C PHE A 8 -1.70 -14.07 -1.90
N VAL A 9 -0.77 -15.01 -1.70
CA VAL A 9 0.45 -15.16 -2.49
C VAL A 9 0.71 -16.62 -2.82
N ASP A 10 0.90 -16.91 -4.11
CA ASP A 10 1.54 -18.10 -4.64
C ASP A 10 2.88 -17.67 -5.26
N HIS A 11 3.93 -17.72 -4.45
CA HIS A 11 5.24 -17.21 -4.88
C HIS A 11 5.89 -18.10 -5.95
N VAL A 12 5.60 -19.40 -5.97
CA VAL A 12 6.17 -20.34 -6.95
C VAL A 12 5.70 -19.99 -8.37
N ASN A 13 4.42 -19.73 -8.50
CA ASN A 13 3.82 -19.35 -9.78
C ASN A 13 3.82 -17.84 -10.03
N ARG A 14 4.39 -17.05 -9.14
CA ARG A 14 4.41 -15.58 -9.16
C ARG A 14 3.01 -14.98 -9.32
N ARG A 15 2.06 -15.51 -8.56
CA ARG A 15 0.64 -15.11 -8.56
C ARG A 15 0.21 -14.68 -7.17
N GLY A 16 -0.90 -13.98 -7.10
CA GLY A 16 -1.51 -13.59 -5.86
C GLY A 16 -2.90 -13.03 -6.07
N SER A 17 -3.45 -12.50 -4.99
CA SER A 17 -4.73 -11.80 -5.03
C SER A 17 -4.66 -10.51 -4.24
N LEU A 18 -5.33 -9.49 -4.76
CA LEU A 18 -5.41 -8.17 -4.16
C LEU A 18 -6.87 -7.81 -3.87
N ARG A 19 -7.12 -7.26 -2.71
CA ARG A 19 -8.37 -6.58 -2.42
C ARG A 19 -8.22 -5.14 -2.83
N VAL A 20 -8.83 -4.78 -3.97
CA VAL A 20 -8.64 -3.47 -4.59
C VAL A 20 -9.39 -2.39 -3.82
N LEU A 21 -8.70 -1.28 -3.58
CA LEU A 21 -9.24 -0.09 -2.96
C LEU A 21 -9.73 0.84 -4.07
N GLY A 22 -11.03 0.92 -4.24
CA GLY A 22 -11.62 1.71 -5.32
C GLY A 22 -12.78 2.56 -4.86
N VAL A 23 -13.09 3.57 -5.67
CA VAL A 23 -14.32 4.36 -5.60
C VAL A 23 -15.34 3.69 -6.52
N GLY A 24 -16.56 3.41 -6.03
CA GLY A 24 -17.65 2.89 -6.85
C GLY A 24 -18.23 1.57 -6.36
N VAL A 25 -18.87 0.83 -7.28
CA VAL A 25 -19.67 -0.38 -7.03
C VAL A 25 -18.83 -1.60 -6.59
N PHE A 26 -17.55 -1.43 -6.37
CA PHE A 26 -16.68 -2.49 -5.94
C PHE A 26 -17.09 -3.03 -4.57
N ARG A 27 -17.43 -4.28 -4.52
CA ARG A 27 -17.49 -5.02 -3.28
C ARG A 27 -16.05 -5.15 -2.77
N ARG A 28 -15.74 -4.41 -1.72
CA ARG A 28 -14.42 -4.31 -1.11
C ARG A 28 -13.84 -5.64 -0.63
N ASN A 29 -14.63 -6.71 -0.67
CA ASN A 29 -14.28 -8.00 -0.09
C ASN A 29 -13.84 -9.04 -1.12
N ASP A 30 -14.06 -8.81 -2.42
CA ASP A 30 -13.70 -9.78 -3.43
C ASP A 30 -12.22 -9.65 -3.79
N PRO A 31 -11.41 -10.68 -3.57
CA PRO A 31 -10.01 -10.65 -3.99
C PRO A 31 -9.91 -10.77 -5.51
N HIS A 32 -9.08 -9.93 -6.10
CA HIS A 32 -8.79 -9.93 -7.53
C HIS A 32 -7.48 -10.69 -7.79
N PRO A 33 -7.51 -11.77 -8.56
CA PRO A 33 -6.31 -12.51 -8.87
C PRO A 33 -5.39 -11.71 -9.80
N PHE A 34 -4.10 -11.91 -9.65
CA PHE A 34 -3.10 -11.38 -10.56
C PHE A 34 -1.98 -12.40 -10.82
N ALA A 35 -1.32 -12.24 -11.96
CA ALA A 35 -0.08 -12.91 -12.27
C ALA A 35 0.98 -11.88 -12.63
N MET A 36 2.18 -12.04 -12.10
CA MET A 36 3.32 -11.20 -12.50
C MET A 36 3.74 -11.55 -13.91
N LEU A 37 4.03 -10.55 -14.72
CA LEU A 37 4.73 -10.78 -15.98
C LEU A 37 6.10 -11.43 -15.75
N PRO A 38 6.65 -12.19 -16.68
CA PRO A 38 7.97 -12.82 -16.53
C PRO A 38 9.06 -11.82 -16.14
N TYR A 39 8.99 -10.61 -16.68
CA TYR A 39 9.89 -9.48 -16.39
C TYR A 39 9.28 -8.47 -15.40
N GLY A 40 8.16 -8.83 -14.77
CA GLY A 40 7.54 -7.99 -13.76
C GLY A 40 8.39 -7.90 -12.50
N MET A 41 8.37 -6.74 -11.88
CA MET A 41 9.16 -6.41 -10.70
C MET A 41 8.30 -6.27 -9.46
N VAL A 42 8.87 -6.64 -8.33
CA VAL A 42 8.32 -6.38 -7.00
C VAL A 42 9.30 -5.50 -6.26
N ARG A 43 8.81 -4.47 -5.58
CA ARG A 43 9.61 -3.61 -4.71
C ARG A 43 8.95 -3.52 -3.34
N TYR A 44 9.76 -3.72 -2.31
CA TYR A 44 9.33 -3.67 -0.92
C TYR A 44 10.36 -2.92 -0.08
N HIS A 45 9.92 -1.92 0.69
CA HIS A 45 10.77 -1.01 1.47
C HIS A 45 11.89 -0.34 0.66
N GLY A 46 11.61 -0.01 -0.61
CA GLY A 46 12.56 0.65 -1.50
C GLY A 46 13.54 -0.26 -2.23
N ALA A 47 13.56 -1.57 -1.93
CA ALA A 47 14.44 -2.57 -2.55
C ALA A 47 13.67 -3.49 -3.52
N PRO A 48 14.37 -4.14 -4.48
CA PRO A 48 13.85 -5.29 -5.18
C PRO A 48 13.49 -6.40 -4.19
N ALA A 49 12.38 -7.08 -4.44
CA ALA A 49 11.84 -8.10 -3.55
C ALA A 49 11.15 -9.21 -4.36
N GLU A 50 10.76 -10.28 -3.67
CA GLU A 50 9.89 -11.31 -4.21
C GLU A 50 8.51 -11.24 -3.52
N LEU A 51 7.51 -11.87 -4.13
CA LEU A 51 6.15 -11.88 -3.55
C LEU A 51 6.11 -12.46 -2.13
N ARG A 52 6.98 -13.42 -1.83
CA ARG A 52 7.07 -14.05 -0.49
C ARG A 52 7.60 -13.10 0.59
N ASP A 53 8.29 -12.04 0.20
CA ASP A 53 8.88 -11.09 1.14
C ASP A 53 7.86 -10.06 1.63
N ILE A 54 6.70 -9.99 0.97
CA ILE A 54 5.66 -9.02 1.30
C ILE A 54 4.65 -9.63 2.27
N PRO A 55 4.52 -9.10 3.49
CA PRO A 55 3.50 -9.56 4.43
C PRO A 55 2.07 -9.39 3.86
N LEU A 56 1.22 -10.37 4.12
CA LEU A 56 -0.21 -10.23 3.81
C LEU A 56 -0.80 -9.04 4.59
N GLY A 57 -1.73 -8.34 3.97
CA GLY A 57 -2.30 -7.10 4.51
C GLY A 57 -1.56 -5.84 4.07
N THR A 58 -0.38 -5.94 3.45
CA THR A 58 0.34 -4.79 2.91
C THR A 58 -0.45 -4.13 1.79
N ILE A 59 -0.53 -2.80 1.81
CA ILE A 59 -1.09 -2.01 0.73
C ILE A 59 -0.05 -1.85 -0.37
N LEU A 60 -0.41 -2.28 -1.57
CA LEU A 60 0.46 -2.25 -2.74
C LEU A 60 -0.10 -1.33 -3.83
N HIS A 61 0.79 -0.61 -4.49
CA HIS A 61 0.54 0.06 -5.75
C HIS A 61 0.82 -0.91 -6.89
N VAL A 62 -0.13 -0.98 -7.82
CA VAL A 62 -0.12 -1.96 -8.90
C VAL A 62 -0.07 -1.27 -10.24
N THR A 63 0.93 -1.57 -11.03
CA THR A 63 0.98 -1.23 -12.45
C THR A 63 0.73 -2.51 -13.24
N ALA A 64 -0.44 -2.60 -13.85
CA ALA A 64 -0.84 -3.74 -14.65
C ALA A 64 -0.94 -3.36 -16.13
N TYR A 65 -0.70 -4.31 -17.00
CA TYR A 65 -1.11 -4.23 -18.38
C TYR A 65 -2.57 -4.65 -18.50
N LEU A 66 -3.34 -3.80 -19.15
CA LEU A 66 -4.62 -4.23 -19.68
C LEU A 66 -4.34 -5.21 -20.84
N PRO A 67 -5.07 -6.30 -20.94
CA PRO A 67 -4.96 -7.13 -22.12
C PRO A 67 -5.28 -6.28 -23.35
N PRO A 68 -4.57 -6.50 -24.44
CA PRO A 68 -4.87 -5.84 -25.69
C PRO A 68 -6.33 -6.06 -26.08
N ASP A 69 -6.95 -5.08 -26.70
CA ASP A 69 -8.30 -5.21 -27.21
C ASP A 69 -8.39 -6.47 -28.10
N PRO A 70 -9.27 -7.44 -27.77
CA PRO A 70 -9.39 -8.68 -28.56
C PRO A 70 -9.68 -8.44 -30.03
N LYS A 71 -10.26 -7.28 -30.38
CA LYS A 71 -10.55 -6.90 -31.75
C LYS A 71 -9.34 -6.39 -32.52
N LEU A 72 -8.33 -5.90 -31.83
CA LEU A 72 -7.14 -5.28 -32.39
C LEU A 72 -5.87 -6.10 -32.19
N SER A 73 -5.91 -7.10 -31.33
CA SER A 73 -4.74 -7.89 -30.93
C SER A 73 -4.74 -9.24 -31.60
N SER A 74 -3.58 -9.67 -32.09
CA SER A 74 -3.31 -11.04 -32.50
C SER A 74 -3.03 -11.98 -31.32
N VAL A 75 -2.94 -11.46 -30.10
CA VAL A 75 -2.72 -12.27 -28.89
C VAL A 75 -4.05 -12.93 -28.51
N PRO A 76 -4.10 -14.26 -28.36
CA PRO A 76 -5.30 -14.94 -27.92
C PRO A 76 -5.72 -14.44 -26.54
N VAL A 77 -6.93 -13.93 -26.44
CA VAL A 77 -7.56 -13.63 -25.15
C VAL A 77 -8.29 -14.90 -24.73
N LEU A 78 -8.01 -15.39 -23.52
CA LEU A 78 -8.75 -16.53 -22.97
C LEU A 78 -10.24 -16.21 -22.99
N PRO A 79 -11.08 -17.10 -23.55
CA PRO A 79 -12.52 -16.89 -23.56
C PRO A 79 -13.00 -16.83 -22.12
N VAL A 80 -13.60 -15.70 -21.76
CA VAL A 80 -14.32 -15.59 -20.49
C VAL A 80 -15.58 -16.42 -20.65
N ASP A 81 -15.73 -17.45 -19.83
CA ASP A 81 -16.96 -18.24 -19.84
C ASP A 81 -18.14 -17.31 -19.49
N SER A 82 -19.02 -17.12 -20.45
CA SER A 82 -20.19 -16.26 -20.29
C SER A 82 -21.21 -16.80 -19.28
N LYS A 83 -21.03 -18.04 -18.86
CA LYS A 83 -21.86 -18.68 -17.82
C LYS A 83 -21.29 -18.48 -16.41
N ASP A 84 -20.07 -18.00 -16.31
CA ASP A 84 -19.48 -17.70 -15.02
C ASP A 84 -20.10 -16.40 -14.47
N ARG A 85 -20.85 -16.52 -13.38
CA ARG A 85 -21.44 -15.39 -12.67
C ARG A 85 -20.37 -14.38 -12.26
N ASP A 86 -19.19 -14.87 -11.90
CA ASP A 86 -18.08 -14.05 -11.45
C ASP A 86 -17.50 -13.25 -12.62
N ALA A 87 -17.34 -13.85 -13.79
CA ALA A 87 -16.90 -13.16 -15.00
C ALA A 87 -17.86 -12.02 -15.39
N ASN A 88 -19.17 -12.23 -15.27
CA ASN A 88 -20.15 -11.18 -15.52
C ASN A 88 -20.16 -10.11 -14.45
N HIS A 89 -19.87 -10.47 -13.21
CA HIS A 89 -19.72 -9.53 -12.10
C HIS A 89 -18.52 -8.60 -12.33
N TYR A 90 -17.42 -9.12 -12.83
CA TYR A 90 -16.21 -8.36 -13.14
C TYR A 90 -16.30 -7.52 -14.42
N ARG A 91 -17.18 -7.84 -15.35
CA ARG A 91 -17.39 -7.05 -16.59
C ARG A 91 -17.85 -5.62 -16.32
N GLY A 92 -18.61 -5.37 -15.26
CA GLY A 92 -19.07 -4.04 -14.88
C GLY A 92 -18.00 -3.16 -14.26
N ILE A 93 -16.86 -3.73 -13.92
CA ILE A 93 -15.78 -3.07 -13.17
C ILE A 93 -14.60 -2.71 -14.09
N GLY A 94 -14.79 -2.77 -15.41
CA GLY A 94 -13.72 -2.40 -16.36
C GLY A 94 -12.51 -3.28 -16.19
N VAL A 95 -12.75 -4.57 -16.13
CA VAL A 95 -11.80 -5.53 -16.41
C VAL A 95 -10.73 -6.00 -15.59
N PHE A 96 -10.99 -7.05 -15.00
CA PHE A 96 -9.86 -7.94 -14.81
C PHE A 96 -10.12 -9.17 -15.68
N PRO A 97 -9.37 -9.38 -16.76
CA PRO A 97 -9.27 -10.72 -17.29
C PRO A 97 -8.86 -11.61 -16.15
N ALA A 98 -9.21 -12.87 -16.18
CA ALA A 98 -8.95 -13.84 -15.11
C ALA A 98 -7.50 -13.81 -14.59
N GLU A 99 -6.61 -13.12 -15.29
CA GLU A 99 -5.23 -12.90 -14.88
C GLU A 99 -4.79 -11.48 -15.25
N ASN A 100 -4.77 -10.60 -14.26
CA ASN A 100 -4.08 -9.33 -14.42
C ASN A 100 -2.60 -9.57 -14.57
N HIS A 101 -2.07 -9.14 -15.68
CA HIS A 101 -0.64 -9.17 -15.91
C HIS A 101 0.01 -7.97 -15.25
N VAL A 102 0.62 -8.17 -14.10
CA VAL A 102 1.25 -7.12 -13.33
C VAL A 102 2.70 -6.95 -13.76
N LEU A 103 3.04 -5.71 -14.10
CA LEU A 103 4.39 -5.30 -14.44
C LEU A 103 5.19 -4.89 -13.20
N LEU A 104 4.55 -4.18 -12.28
CA LEU A 104 5.21 -3.63 -11.11
C LEU A 104 4.25 -3.64 -9.92
N LEU A 105 4.72 -4.24 -8.82
CA LEU A 105 4.13 -4.20 -7.50
C LEU A 105 5.05 -3.44 -6.57
N GLU A 106 4.51 -2.43 -5.88
CA GLU A 106 5.28 -1.61 -4.96
C GLU A 106 4.48 -1.35 -3.69
N ASP A 107 5.13 -1.44 -2.54
CA ASP A 107 4.57 -0.92 -1.31
C ASP A 107 4.55 0.62 -1.31
N GLU A 108 3.88 1.23 -0.36
CA GLU A 108 3.73 2.70 -0.29
C GLU A 108 5.09 3.41 -0.26
N PRO A 109 6.09 3.00 0.56
CA PRO A 109 7.39 3.67 0.57
C PRO A 109 8.12 3.56 -0.77
N SER A 110 8.13 2.38 -1.39
CA SER A 110 8.79 2.18 -2.70
C SER A 110 8.17 3.04 -3.78
N TYR A 111 6.84 3.13 -3.77
CA TYR A 111 6.10 3.99 -4.69
C TYR A 111 6.42 5.48 -4.48
N CYS A 112 6.45 5.93 -3.22
CA CYS A 112 6.80 7.30 -2.86
C CYS A 112 8.22 7.66 -3.31
N LEU A 113 9.20 6.80 -3.03
CA LEU A 113 10.60 6.99 -3.45
C LEU A 113 10.71 7.11 -4.98
N ARG A 114 10.04 6.22 -5.72
CA ARG A 114 10.09 6.23 -7.18
C ARG A 114 9.40 7.45 -7.80
N THR A 115 8.33 7.93 -7.20
CA THR A 115 7.53 9.04 -7.73
C THR A 115 7.96 10.41 -7.19
N GLY A 116 8.92 10.45 -6.27
CA GLY A 116 9.35 11.67 -5.60
C GLY A 116 8.28 12.25 -4.67
N GLN A 117 7.34 11.41 -4.20
CA GLN A 117 6.33 11.82 -3.23
C GLN A 117 6.84 11.61 -1.81
N THR A 118 6.32 12.40 -0.88
CA THR A 118 6.65 12.29 0.54
C THR A 118 5.40 12.50 1.36
N TRP A 119 5.22 11.68 2.37
CA TRP A 119 4.24 11.94 3.40
C TRP A 119 4.74 13.00 4.37
N LYS A 120 3.83 13.85 4.81
CA LYS A 120 4.08 14.80 5.89
C LYS A 120 3.13 14.51 7.03
N LEU A 121 3.69 14.20 8.17
CA LEU A 121 2.93 13.91 9.38
C LEU A 121 2.66 15.22 10.11
N LYS A 122 1.41 15.69 10.06
CA LYS A 122 0.99 16.97 10.60
C LYS A 122 0.59 16.92 12.07
N GLU A 123 -0.18 15.93 12.42
CA GLU A 123 -0.76 15.81 13.77
C GLU A 123 -0.84 14.33 14.17
N VAL A 124 -0.64 14.08 15.45
CA VAL A 124 -0.86 12.77 16.08
C VAL A 124 -1.80 12.94 17.26
N ASP A 125 -2.81 12.08 17.35
CA ASP A 125 -3.81 12.00 18.41
C ASP A 125 -3.76 10.64 19.10
N LEU A 126 -3.38 10.61 20.36
CA LEU A 126 -3.30 9.42 21.21
C LEU A 126 -4.47 9.29 22.19
N GLN A 127 -5.51 10.13 22.08
CA GLN A 127 -6.69 10.01 22.95
C GLN A 127 -7.55 8.79 22.66
N LYS A 128 -7.38 8.23 21.44
CA LYS A 128 -8.16 7.10 20.97
C LYS A 128 -7.29 5.85 20.86
N ASP A 129 -7.90 4.68 21.00
CA ASP A 129 -7.30 3.41 20.66
C ASP A 129 -8.15 2.76 19.56
N PRO A 130 -7.63 2.59 18.34
CA PRO A 130 -6.30 2.99 17.87
C PRO A 130 -6.11 4.52 17.79
N GLY A 131 -4.86 4.96 17.90
CA GLY A 131 -4.46 6.34 17.67
C GLY A 131 -4.73 6.80 16.24
N MET A 132 -4.73 8.10 16.02
CA MET A 132 -4.99 8.72 14.73
C MET A 132 -3.85 9.65 14.33
N ALA A 133 -3.38 9.52 13.10
CA ALA A 133 -2.46 10.46 12.48
C ALA A 133 -3.15 11.23 11.36
N ILE A 134 -2.89 12.50 11.26
CA ILE A 134 -3.22 13.33 10.11
C ILE A 134 -1.96 13.46 9.28
N ALA A 135 -1.97 12.90 8.09
CA ALA A 135 -0.85 12.89 7.17
C ALA A 135 -1.25 13.47 5.81
N THR A 136 -0.34 14.17 5.17
CA THR A 136 -0.55 14.73 3.83
C THR A 136 0.43 14.09 2.88
N LEU A 137 -0.07 13.51 1.81
CA LEU A 137 0.76 13.02 0.70
C LEU A 137 1.03 14.16 -0.27
N GLY A 138 2.29 14.48 -0.46
CA GLY A 138 2.73 15.47 -1.42
C GLY A 138 2.45 15.06 -2.88
N PRO A 139 2.40 15.99 -3.83
CA PRO A 139 2.22 15.69 -5.24
C PRO A 139 3.41 14.89 -5.79
N LYS A 140 3.19 14.18 -6.89
CA LYS A 140 4.27 13.55 -7.65
C LYS A 140 5.21 14.62 -8.20
N GLN A 141 6.48 14.30 -8.28
CA GLN A 141 7.46 15.20 -8.87
C GLN A 141 7.03 15.64 -10.28
N GLY A 142 7.00 16.94 -10.52
CA GLY A 142 6.56 17.51 -11.79
C GLY A 142 5.04 17.58 -12.00
N SER A 143 4.23 17.23 -11.00
CA SER A 143 2.77 17.34 -11.06
C SER A 143 2.28 18.64 -10.39
N ALA A 144 1.28 19.30 -11.02
CA ALA A 144 0.57 20.42 -10.42
C ALA A 144 -0.56 20.01 -9.45
N ALA A 145 -0.67 18.71 -9.13
CA ALA A 145 -1.71 18.22 -8.25
C ALA A 145 -1.54 18.77 -6.82
N VAL A 146 -2.65 18.96 -6.14
CA VAL A 146 -2.67 19.41 -4.74
C VAL A 146 -2.38 18.22 -3.83
N ALA A 147 -1.67 18.47 -2.72
CA ALA A 147 -1.44 17.48 -1.68
C ALA A 147 -2.77 16.96 -1.10
N THR A 148 -2.84 15.66 -0.87
CA THR A 148 -4.03 15.00 -0.33
C THR A 148 -3.83 14.74 1.16
N GLU A 149 -4.77 15.22 1.99
CA GLU A 149 -4.77 14.94 3.43
C GLU A 149 -5.55 13.67 3.72
N GLU A 150 -4.96 12.77 4.50
CA GLU A 150 -5.59 11.52 4.94
C GLU A 150 -5.50 11.37 6.46
N LYS A 151 -6.55 10.78 7.03
CA LYS A 151 -6.57 10.34 8.44
C LYS A 151 -6.26 8.86 8.49
N ILE A 152 -5.15 8.52 9.12
CA ILE A 152 -4.64 7.14 9.14
C ILE A 152 -4.55 6.70 10.60
N THR A 153 -5.04 5.49 10.89
CA THR A 153 -4.93 4.92 12.24
C THR A 153 -3.56 4.30 12.49
N PHE A 154 -3.16 4.21 13.74
CA PHE A 154 -1.98 3.46 14.18
C PHE A 154 -2.20 2.92 15.59
N ASP A 155 -1.43 1.93 15.99
CA ASP A 155 -1.44 1.36 17.33
C ASP A 155 0.00 1.02 17.80
N HIS A 156 0.11 0.41 18.96
CA HIS A 156 1.40 0.04 19.54
C HIS A 156 2.20 -0.97 18.70
N SER A 157 1.58 -1.60 17.70
CA SER A 157 2.27 -2.50 16.78
C SER A 157 3.02 -1.75 15.68
N ALA A 158 2.77 -0.45 15.48
CA ALA A 158 3.48 0.37 14.52
C ALA A 158 4.98 0.41 14.83
N ARG A 159 5.77 0.12 13.80
CA ARG A 159 7.24 0.14 13.92
C ARG A 159 7.75 1.50 13.45
N ILE A 160 8.52 2.15 14.28
CA ILE A 160 9.06 3.48 13.98
C ILE A 160 10.57 3.36 13.87
N TRP A 161 11.11 3.87 12.77
CA TRP A 161 12.52 3.71 12.43
C TRP A 161 13.21 5.06 12.35
N ARG A 162 14.33 5.18 13.08
CA ARG A 162 15.26 6.31 13.00
C ARG A 162 16.65 5.75 12.72
N GLY A 163 17.08 5.85 11.49
CA GLY A 163 18.29 5.17 11.06
C GLY A 163 18.17 3.64 11.17
N ARG A 164 18.96 3.01 12.01
CA ARG A 164 18.92 1.56 12.30
C ARG A 164 18.11 1.21 13.53
N GLU A 165 17.70 2.19 14.30
CA GLU A 165 17.01 1.99 15.56
C GLU A 165 15.51 1.88 15.34
N ARG A 166 14.93 0.87 15.96
CA ARG A 166 13.49 0.73 16.07
C ARG A 166 13.04 1.41 17.35
N LEU A 167 12.23 2.44 17.20
CA LEU A 167 11.63 3.17 18.30
C LEU A 167 10.22 2.67 18.59
N THR A 168 9.80 2.84 19.82
CA THR A 168 8.43 2.65 20.27
C THR A 168 7.72 4.00 20.42
N ILE A 169 6.39 3.96 20.42
CA ILE A 169 5.59 5.17 20.71
C ILE A 169 5.95 5.74 22.11
N ALA A 170 6.23 4.86 23.08
CA ALA A 170 6.61 5.27 24.42
C ALA A 170 7.94 6.06 24.44
N GLU A 171 8.91 5.67 23.63
CA GLU A 171 10.18 6.39 23.50
C GLU A 171 9.97 7.76 22.86
N LEU A 172 9.15 7.86 21.81
CA LEU A 172 8.81 9.16 21.21
C LEU A 172 8.06 10.09 22.17
N ILE A 173 7.24 9.54 23.05
CA ILE A 173 6.61 10.31 24.14
C ILE A 173 7.64 10.77 25.14
N ALA A 174 8.55 9.89 25.58
CA ALA A 174 9.59 10.22 26.54
C ALA A 174 10.55 11.31 26.02
N GLU A 175 10.85 11.29 24.72
CA GLU A 175 11.63 12.35 24.06
C GLU A 175 10.85 13.66 23.85
N GLY A 176 9.55 13.68 24.11
CA GLY A 176 8.68 14.83 23.86
C GLY A 176 8.36 15.06 22.38
N SER A 177 8.72 14.14 21.50
CA SER A 177 8.38 14.20 20.07
C SER A 177 6.89 13.98 19.84
N TRP A 178 6.30 13.04 20.57
CA TRP A 178 4.86 12.73 20.53
C TRP A 178 4.17 13.06 21.87
N PRO A 179 2.85 13.27 21.89
CA PRO A 179 2.12 13.57 23.11
C PRO A 179 1.93 12.31 23.97
N ALA A 180 1.95 12.45 25.29
CA ALA A 180 1.58 11.36 26.18
C ALA A 180 0.07 11.04 26.10
N VAL A 181 -0.76 12.07 26.00
CA VAL A 181 -2.22 12.00 25.85
C VAL A 181 -2.68 13.17 24.99
N GLY A 182 -3.70 12.93 24.18
CA GLY A 182 -4.30 13.99 23.35
C GLY A 182 -3.58 14.20 22.04
N LYS A 183 -3.73 15.39 21.49
CA LYS A 183 -3.25 15.78 20.19
C LYS A 183 -2.00 16.61 20.24
N LYS A 184 -1.11 16.38 19.28
CA LYS A 184 0.06 17.25 19.07
C LYS A 184 0.27 17.49 17.58
N ALA A 185 0.47 18.75 17.23
CA ALA A 185 0.96 19.12 15.91
C ALA A 185 2.45 18.78 15.78
N LEU A 186 2.83 18.12 14.69
CA LEU A 186 4.20 17.67 14.42
C LEU A 186 4.95 18.55 13.43
N GLY A 187 4.35 19.64 12.96
CA GLY A 187 5.02 20.65 12.14
C GLY A 187 5.45 20.14 10.75
N ASP A 188 4.61 19.38 10.07
CA ASP A 188 4.88 18.88 8.71
C ASP A 188 6.16 18.02 8.60
N GLN A 189 6.44 17.18 9.59
CA GLN A 189 7.56 16.26 9.56
C GLN A 189 7.45 15.34 8.36
N ALA A 190 8.47 15.34 7.48
CA ALA A 190 8.55 14.43 6.34
C ALA A 190 8.85 13.01 6.82
N VAL A 191 8.08 12.05 6.34
CA VAL A 191 8.19 10.63 6.70
C VAL A 191 7.88 9.75 5.49
N LEU A 192 8.29 8.49 5.57
CA LEU A 192 7.75 7.42 4.70
C LEU A 192 6.85 6.53 5.55
N LEU A 193 5.75 6.07 4.98
CA LEU A 193 4.76 5.26 5.68
C LEU A 193 4.60 3.90 5.01
N GLY A 194 4.72 2.83 5.79
CA GLY A 194 4.28 1.49 5.42
C GLY A 194 2.81 1.34 5.81
N LEU A 195 1.95 1.10 4.83
CA LEU A 195 0.52 1.07 5.04
C LEU A 195 -0.04 -0.34 4.98
N THR A 196 -1.00 -0.60 5.85
CA THR A 196 -1.83 -1.81 5.84
C THR A 196 -3.30 -1.42 5.93
N TRP A 197 -4.15 -2.43 5.87
CA TRP A 197 -5.57 -2.28 6.07
C TRP A 197 -5.99 -3.01 7.33
N LYS A 198 -6.67 -2.32 8.24
CA LYS A 198 -7.25 -2.95 9.43
C LYS A 198 -8.76 -2.72 9.49
N PRO A 199 -9.51 -3.69 10.04
CA PRO A 199 -10.93 -3.48 10.31
C PRO A 199 -11.13 -2.30 11.26
N CYS A 200 -12.20 -1.55 11.05
CA CYS A 200 -12.66 -0.61 12.05
C CYS A 200 -13.17 -1.36 13.29
N PRO A 201 -13.20 -0.74 14.47
CA PRO A 201 -13.75 -1.35 15.68
C PRO A 201 -15.18 -1.86 15.54
N ASP A 202 -15.96 -1.25 14.66
CA ASP A 202 -17.32 -1.68 14.29
C ASP A 202 -17.34 -2.89 13.34
N GLY A 203 -16.20 -3.32 12.83
CA GLY A 203 -16.05 -4.47 11.95
C GLY A 203 -16.64 -4.31 10.55
N ILE A 204 -17.25 -3.18 10.24
CA ILE A 204 -17.99 -2.97 8.97
C ILE A 204 -17.07 -2.44 7.87
N PHE A 205 -16.09 -1.62 8.23
CA PHE A 205 -15.20 -0.94 7.30
C PHE A 205 -13.74 -1.25 7.57
N LEU A 206 -12.94 -1.16 6.51
CA LEU A 206 -11.49 -1.20 6.60
C LEU A 206 -10.96 0.23 6.58
N ARG A 207 -9.91 0.49 7.36
CA ARG A 207 -9.22 1.79 7.39
C ARG A 207 -7.75 1.61 7.07
N LEU A 208 -7.16 2.62 6.45
CA LEU A 208 -5.72 2.71 6.34
C LEU A 208 -5.12 2.73 7.73
N HIS A 209 -4.08 1.92 7.90
CA HIS A 209 -3.37 1.77 9.15
C HIS A 209 -1.87 1.82 8.91
N ILE A 210 -1.15 2.53 9.75
CA ILE A 210 0.30 2.64 9.68
C ILE A 210 0.91 1.41 10.33
N ALA A 211 1.65 0.64 9.56
CA ALA A 211 2.47 -0.47 10.05
C ALA A 211 3.90 -0.02 10.37
N ASP A 212 4.46 0.83 9.51
CA ASP A 212 5.82 1.34 9.64
C ASP A 212 5.87 2.85 9.41
N ILE A 213 6.75 3.52 10.15
CA ILE A 213 7.08 4.93 9.95
C ILE A 213 8.61 5.03 9.85
N TRP A 214 9.12 5.55 8.75
CA TRP A 214 10.52 5.92 8.61
C TRP A 214 10.63 7.44 8.76
N LEU A 215 11.32 7.88 9.81
CA LEU A 215 11.44 9.29 10.16
C LEU A 215 12.43 10.05 9.27
N ASP A 216 13.21 9.33 8.46
CA ASP A 216 14.17 9.89 7.51
C ASP A 216 14.42 8.94 6.32
N ASP A 217 14.90 9.48 5.21
CA ASP A 217 15.17 8.71 3.98
C ASP A 217 16.28 7.66 4.16
N THR A 218 17.19 7.88 5.10
CA THR A 218 18.31 6.94 5.34
C THR A 218 17.82 5.69 6.07
N SER A 219 16.79 5.81 6.88
CA SER A 219 16.19 4.70 7.62
C SER A 219 15.65 3.63 6.68
N ILE A 220 14.95 4.01 5.61
CA ILE A 220 14.41 3.04 4.66
C ILE A 220 15.51 2.42 3.80
N GLN A 221 16.53 3.17 3.40
CA GLN A 221 17.66 2.63 2.64
C GLN A 221 18.36 1.54 3.44
N ARG A 222 18.52 1.72 4.75
CA ARG A 222 19.10 0.72 5.64
C ARG A 222 18.21 -0.49 5.85
N SER A 223 16.89 -0.29 5.93
CA SER A 223 15.93 -1.39 5.95
C SER A 223 16.02 -2.23 4.68
N ALA A 224 16.16 -1.58 3.53
CA ALA A 224 16.36 -2.24 2.25
C ALA A 224 17.66 -3.06 2.20
N GLN A 225 18.76 -2.54 2.73
CA GLN A 225 20.03 -3.27 2.82
C GLN A 225 19.93 -4.51 3.68
N ASN A 226 19.24 -4.41 4.84
CA ASN A 226 19.05 -5.57 5.73
C ASN A 226 18.15 -6.67 5.14
N GLN A 227 17.37 -6.37 4.11
CA GLN A 227 16.56 -7.38 3.41
C GLN A 227 17.32 -8.10 2.31
N THR A 228 18.42 -7.54 1.83
CA THR A 228 19.24 -8.12 0.76
C THR A 228 20.42 -8.94 1.28
N GLU A 229 20.74 -8.84 2.55
CA GLU A 229 21.72 -9.68 3.28
C GLU A 229 21.07 -10.95 3.86
#